data_e3bbedd3b47d4664408ad98cea831419
#
_entry.id   e3bbedd3b47d4664408ad98cea831419
#
_cell.length_a   1.000
_cell.length_b   1.000
_cell.length_c   1.000
_cell.angle_alpha   90.00
_cell.angle_beta   90.00
_cell.angle_gamma   90.00
#
_symmetry.space_group_name_H-M   'P 1'
#
loop_
_entity.id
_entity.type
_entity.pdbx_description
1 polymer ?
#
loop_
_entity_poly.entity_id
_entity_poly.type
_entity_poly.pdbx_seq_one_letter_code
_entity_poly.pdbx_strand_id
1 'polypeptide(L)'
;MHVPRLSTVTPAWMQWATDFGQDSPWRDVFGPDGDPVPARFDALLEAEGVDVALLFAEYSPRATGIQPAEDLLPLIACNPRRFRLVANVNPAVHAQPAAEAARQLDLGAVAVKLHPVHGAFRPDAEDLYPVYHLCAERGVPVIVHTGGSIFPGSQPEAGDPALMSPVIADFPGVEFVLAHGGRGQWYADAARMALACDNVWLDLAGLPPKRLPDYYAAFDLAELARRWIFGTDWPGVPGVARKVRAVAALGLPEDVLAGVLSGNASRVYLRA
;
A
#
# COMPACT_ATOMS: atom_id res chain seq x y z
N MET A 1 5.09 -2.34 -1.79
CA MET A 1 5.66 -3.20 -2.86
C MET A 1 5.36 -4.65 -2.54
N HIS A 2 5.02 -5.45 -3.56
CA HIS A 2 4.69 -6.87 -3.42
C HIS A 2 5.84 -7.70 -3.99
N VAL A 3 6.54 -8.45 -3.14
CA VAL A 3 7.73 -9.25 -3.50
C VAL A 3 7.52 -10.70 -3.05
N PRO A 4 6.49 -11.39 -3.61
CA PRO A 4 6.12 -12.74 -3.20
C PRO A 4 7.11 -13.78 -3.71
N ARG A 5 7.01 -14.99 -3.17
CA ARG A 5 7.45 -16.17 -3.90
C ARG A 5 6.51 -16.37 -5.10
N LEU A 6 7.04 -16.53 -6.30
CA LEU A 6 6.19 -16.65 -7.48
C LEU A 6 5.30 -17.91 -7.48
N SER A 7 5.65 -18.90 -6.67
CA SER A 7 4.86 -20.13 -6.47
C SER A 7 3.59 -19.93 -5.61
N THR A 8 3.50 -18.81 -4.87
CA THR A 8 2.39 -18.55 -3.93
C THR A 8 1.35 -17.55 -4.45
N VAL A 9 1.60 -16.96 -5.62
CA VAL A 9 0.68 -16.02 -6.26
C VAL A 9 -0.29 -16.70 -7.22
N THR A 10 -1.42 -16.04 -7.46
CA THR A 10 -2.39 -16.52 -8.46
C THR A 10 -1.92 -16.26 -9.89
N PRO A 11 -2.41 -16.99 -10.90
CA PRO A 11 -2.16 -16.69 -12.30
C PRO A 11 -2.54 -15.25 -12.70
N ALA A 12 -3.60 -14.71 -12.09
CA ALA A 12 -4.04 -13.33 -12.33
C ALA A 12 -3.02 -12.31 -11.84
N TRP A 13 -2.37 -12.56 -10.70
CA TRP A 13 -1.27 -11.72 -10.20
C TRP A 13 -0.07 -11.75 -11.16
N MET A 14 0.31 -12.94 -11.66
CA MET A 14 1.40 -13.07 -12.63
C MET A 14 1.11 -12.32 -13.93
N GLN A 15 -0.15 -12.39 -14.41
CA GLN A 15 -0.59 -11.66 -15.59
C GLN A 15 -0.51 -10.14 -15.36
N TRP A 16 -1.04 -9.65 -14.23
CA TRP A 16 -0.99 -8.25 -13.85
C TRP A 16 0.45 -7.72 -13.75
N ALA A 17 1.35 -8.44 -13.07
CA ALA A 17 2.75 -8.05 -12.96
C ALA A 17 3.44 -8.00 -14.33
N THR A 18 3.07 -8.90 -15.24
CA THR A 18 3.60 -8.93 -16.60
C THR A 18 3.06 -7.74 -17.42
N ASP A 19 1.76 -7.48 -17.36
CA ASP A 19 1.12 -6.45 -18.21
C ASP A 19 1.51 -5.03 -17.80
N PHE A 20 1.59 -4.76 -16.51
CA PHE A 20 1.88 -3.42 -15.97
C PHE A 20 3.37 -3.19 -15.65
N GLY A 21 4.15 -4.25 -15.46
CA GLY A 21 5.58 -4.20 -15.21
C GLY A 21 6.46 -4.39 -16.45
N GLN A 22 5.92 -4.29 -17.67
CA GLN A 22 6.61 -4.62 -18.93
C GLN A 22 7.97 -3.92 -19.11
N ASP A 23 8.07 -2.66 -18.71
CA ASP A 23 9.28 -1.85 -18.85
C ASP A 23 10.22 -1.93 -17.64
N SER A 24 9.87 -2.73 -16.63
CA SER A 24 10.64 -2.91 -15.40
C SER A 24 11.35 -4.27 -15.40
N PRO A 25 12.62 -4.35 -14.98
CA PRO A 25 13.33 -5.63 -14.85
C PRO A 25 12.89 -6.42 -13.60
N TRP A 26 11.60 -6.36 -13.25
CA TRP A 26 11.10 -6.96 -12.02
C TRP A 26 11.35 -8.47 -11.91
N ARG A 27 11.41 -9.19 -13.06
CA ARG A 27 11.68 -10.62 -13.07
C ARG A 27 13.12 -10.96 -12.65
N ASP A 28 14.06 -10.03 -12.85
CA ASP A 28 15.47 -10.24 -12.57
C ASP A 28 15.78 -10.33 -11.06
N VAL A 29 14.84 -9.87 -10.23
CA VAL A 29 14.98 -9.98 -8.76
C VAL A 29 14.73 -11.39 -8.24
N PHE A 30 14.13 -12.27 -9.05
CA PHE A 30 13.80 -13.63 -8.65
C PHE A 30 14.88 -14.62 -9.08
N GLY A 31 15.06 -15.67 -8.28
CA GLY A 31 15.86 -16.83 -8.60
C GLY A 31 15.15 -17.81 -9.55
N PRO A 32 15.83 -18.88 -9.96
CA PRO A 32 15.27 -19.90 -10.86
C PRO A 32 14.11 -20.68 -10.24
N ASP A 33 14.01 -20.71 -8.93
CA ASP A 33 12.94 -21.28 -8.12
C ASP A 33 11.71 -20.35 -7.96
N GLY A 34 11.84 -19.09 -8.41
CA GLY A 34 10.81 -18.06 -8.25
C GLY A 34 10.82 -17.38 -6.89
N ASP A 35 11.82 -17.65 -6.05
CA ASP A 35 12.00 -16.93 -4.79
C ASP A 35 12.74 -15.61 -5.02
N PRO A 36 12.39 -14.53 -4.29
CA PRO A 36 13.10 -13.26 -4.41
C PRO A 36 14.53 -13.38 -3.87
N VAL A 37 15.50 -12.84 -4.63
CA VAL A 37 16.90 -12.77 -4.23
C VAL A 37 17.16 -11.40 -3.58
N PRO A 38 17.37 -11.33 -2.25
CA PRO A 38 17.43 -10.06 -1.52
C PRO A 38 18.40 -9.04 -2.09
N ALA A 39 19.63 -9.47 -2.40
CA ALA A 39 20.67 -8.57 -2.94
C ALA A 39 20.30 -8.00 -4.34
N ARG A 40 19.60 -8.77 -5.18
CA ARG A 40 19.15 -8.28 -6.49
C ARG A 40 18.05 -7.23 -6.36
N PHE A 41 17.12 -7.46 -5.42
CA PHE A 41 16.04 -6.51 -5.16
C PHE A 41 16.58 -5.21 -4.54
N ASP A 42 17.51 -5.29 -3.60
CA ASP A 42 18.15 -4.12 -3.01
C ASP A 42 18.91 -3.31 -4.07
N ALA A 43 19.71 -3.97 -4.91
CA ALA A 43 20.42 -3.32 -6.01
C ALA A 43 19.49 -2.66 -7.03
N LEU A 44 18.35 -3.29 -7.36
CA LEU A 44 17.34 -2.69 -8.22
C LEU A 44 16.80 -1.39 -7.62
N LEU A 45 16.41 -1.40 -6.35
CA LEU A 45 15.85 -0.22 -5.69
C LEU A 45 16.89 0.88 -5.47
N GLU A 46 18.15 0.52 -5.24
CA GLU A 46 19.24 1.49 -5.19
C GLU A 46 19.42 2.20 -6.55
N ALA A 47 19.42 1.44 -7.65
CA ALA A 47 19.51 2.00 -9.01
C ALA A 47 18.30 2.88 -9.38
N GLU A 48 17.13 2.60 -8.80
CA GLU A 48 15.89 3.38 -8.96
C GLU A 48 15.83 4.59 -7.99
N GLY A 49 16.82 4.79 -7.12
CA GLY A 49 16.90 5.91 -6.17
C GLY A 49 15.91 5.81 -5.00
N VAL A 50 15.62 4.61 -4.54
CA VAL A 50 14.70 4.36 -3.43
C VAL A 50 15.45 4.24 -2.12
N ASP A 51 15.21 5.17 -1.19
CA ASP A 51 15.80 5.14 0.15
C ASP A 51 15.07 4.17 1.08
N VAL A 52 13.73 4.20 1.07
CA VAL A 52 12.89 3.34 1.91
C VAL A 52 11.77 2.71 1.09
N ALA A 53 11.54 1.42 1.28
CA ALA A 53 10.47 0.65 0.65
C ALA A 53 9.67 -0.13 1.69
N LEU A 54 8.34 -0.04 1.61
CA LEU A 54 7.40 -0.83 2.39
C LEU A 54 7.11 -2.13 1.66
N LEU A 55 7.37 -3.27 2.31
CA LEU A 55 7.13 -4.63 1.81
C LEU A 55 5.90 -5.21 2.50
N PHE A 56 4.92 -5.61 1.71
CA PHE A 56 3.62 -6.03 2.23
C PHE A 56 3.53 -7.54 2.35
N ALA A 57 3.19 -8.03 3.55
CA ALA A 57 2.58 -9.35 3.67
C ALA A 57 1.22 -9.37 2.93
N GLU A 58 0.74 -10.53 2.49
CA GLU A 58 -0.50 -10.66 1.71
C GLU A 58 -1.24 -11.95 2.10
N TYR A 59 -2.54 -11.81 2.35
CA TYR A 59 -3.42 -12.93 2.67
C TYR A 59 -4.74 -12.83 1.92
N SER A 60 -4.66 -12.83 0.57
CA SER A 60 -5.81 -12.77 -0.33
C SER A 60 -5.80 -13.95 -1.32
N PRO A 61 -5.98 -15.19 -0.82
CA PRO A 61 -5.80 -16.42 -1.62
C PRO A 61 -6.71 -16.52 -2.83
N ARG A 62 -7.85 -15.80 -2.81
CA ARG A 62 -8.84 -15.80 -3.90
C ARG A 62 -8.50 -14.83 -5.02
N ALA A 63 -7.71 -13.78 -4.74
CA ALA A 63 -7.41 -12.71 -5.69
C ALA A 63 -5.92 -12.70 -6.10
N THR A 64 -5.02 -12.54 -5.15
CA THR A 64 -3.59 -12.29 -5.42
C THR A 64 -2.68 -13.41 -4.94
N GLY A 65 -3.03 -14.13 -3.88
CA GLY A 65 -2.23 -15.20 -3.30
C GLY A 65 -1.97 -15.01 -1.81
N ILE A 66 -0.98 -15.74 -1.31
CA ILE A 66 -0.54 -15.66 0.09
C ILE A 66 0.96 -15.40 0.13
N GLN A 67 1.36 -14.40 0.90
CA GLN A 67 2.74 -14.09 1.24
C GLN A 67 2.85 -13.80 2.74
N PRO A 68 3.24 -14.78 3.56
CA PRO A 68 3.46 -14.57 4.98
C PRO A 68 4.52 -13.50 5.26
N ALA A 69 4.40 -12.79 6.39
CA ALA A 69 5.38 -11.79 6.80
C ALA A 69 6.80 -12.37 6.92
N GLU A 70 6.92 -13.63 7.33
CA GLU A 70 8.18 -14.35 7.46
C GLU A 70 8.96 -14.47 6.15
N ASP A 71 8.26 -14.57 5.02
CA ASP A 71 8.91 -14.67 3.69
C ASP A 71 9.60 -13.36 3.29
N LEU A 72 9.25 -12.23 3.94
CA LEU A 72 9.86 -10.92 3.74
C LEU A 72 11.09 -10.67 4.64
N LEU A 73 11.24 -11.42 5.73
CA LEU A 73 12.33 -11.20 6.69
C LEU A 73 13.74 -11.29 6.06
N PRO A 74 14.04 -12.19 5.11
CA PRO A 74 15.33 -12.21 4.43
C PRO A 74 15.63 -10.93 3.63
N LEU A 75 14.61 -10.32 3.03
CA LEU A 75 14.73 -9.03 2.33
C LEU A 75 15.05 -7.92 3.33
N ILE A 76 14.31 -7.87 4.44
CA ILE A 76 14.49 -6.87 5.49
C ILE A 76 15.88 -6.99 6.13
N ALA A 77 16.32 -8.23 6.42
CA ALA A 77 17.64 -8.49 6.98
C ALA A 77 18.79 -8.09 6.02
N CYS A 78 18.57 -8.18 4.70
CA CYS A 78 19.55 -7.76 3.71
C CYS A 78 19.86 -6.26 3.78
N ASN A 79 18.84 -5.42 3.92
CA ASN A 79 19.01 -3.98 4.10
C ASN A 79 17.92 -3.39 5.02
N PRO A 80 18.13 -3.45 6.36
CA PRO A 80 17.13 -2.98 7.32
C PRO A 80 16.96 -1.45 7.35
N ARG A 81 17.84 -0.70 6.68
CA ARG A 81 17.67 0.74 6.48
C ARG A 81 16.70 1.05 5.33
N ARG A 82 16.66 0.21 4.30
CA ARG A 82 15.79 0.39 3.14
C ARG A 82 14.44 -0.29 3.32
N PHE A 83 14.40 -1.53 3.78
CA PHE A 83 13.19 -2.33 3.82
C PHE A 83 12.45 -2.24 5.14
N ARG A 84 11.13 -2.08 5.07
CA ARG A 84 10.21 -2.11 6.22
C ARG A 84 9.10 -3.10 5.95
N LEU A 85 8.80 -3.92 6.94
CA LEU A 85 7.66 -4.84 6.90
C LEU A 85 6.35 -4.08 7.09
N VAL A 86 5.34 -4.44 6.32
CA VAL A 86 3.94 -4.08 6.55
C VAL A 86 3.16 -5.36 6.81
N ALA A 87 2.55 -5.43 7.98
CA ALA A 87 1.64 -6.52 8.34
C ALA A 87 0.41 -6.54 7.45
N ASN A 88 -0.16 -7.72 7.23
CA ASN A 88 -1.46 -7.85 6.58
C ASN A 88 -2.31 -8.86 7.35
N VAL A 89 -3.58 -8.55 7.53
CA VAL A 89 -4.55 -9.47 8.11
C VAL A 89 -5.82 -9.54 7.26
N ASN A 90 -6.41 -10.73 7.23
CA ASN A 90 -7.66 -10.99 6.55
C ASN A 90 -8.56 -11.84 7.46
N PRO A 91 -9.74 -11.33 7.89
CA PRO A 91 -10.66 -12.06 8.76
C PRO A 91 -11.13 -13.41 8.19
N ALA A 92 -11.19 -13.53 6.86
CA ALA A 92 -11.55 -14.80 6.21
C ALA A 92 -10.42 -15.87 6.28
N VAL A 93 -9.19 -15.47 6.65
CA VAL A 93 -8.02 -16.35 6.77
C VAL A 93 -7.62 -16.52 8.24
N HIS A 94 -7.64 -15.44 9.01
CA HIS A 94 -7.20 -15.43 10.40
C HIS A 94 -8.41 -15.40 11.34
N ALA A 95 -8.59 -16.45 12.12
CA ALA A 95 -9.68 -16.52 13.12
C ALA A 95 -9.56 -15.44 14.21
N GLN A 96 -8.35 -14.93 14.44
CA GLN A 96 -8.05 -13.86 15.39
C GLN A 96 -7.17 -12.78 14.71
N PRO A 97 -7.76 -11.89 13.89
CA PRO A 97 -6.99 -10.92 13.10
C PRO A 97 -6.08 -10.01 13.94
N ALA A 98 -6.54 -9.58 15.13
CA ALA A 98 -5.74 -8.75 16.02
C ALA A 98 -4.51 -9.47 16.60
N ALA A 99 -4.66 -10.75 16.96
CA ALA A 99 -3.52 -11.55 17.42
C ALA A 99 -2.48 -11.76 16.32
N GLU A 100 -2.93 -11.99 15.10
CA GLU A 100 -2.03 -12.10 13.95
C GLU A 100 -1.37 -10.75 13.61
N ALA A 101 -2.10 -9.63 13.67
CA ALA A 101 -1.52 -8.30 13.52
C ALA A 101 -0.44 -8.04 14.59
N ALA A 102 -0.73 -8.34 15.87
CA ALA A 102 0.23 -8.20 16.97
C ALA A 102 1.51 -9.01 16.71
N ARG A 103 1.37 -10.26 16.29
CA ARG A 103 2.49 -11.14 15.95
C ARG A 103 3.36 -10.55 14.83
N GLN A 104 2.75 -10.01 13.77
CA GLN A 104 3.51 -9.39 12.67
C GLN A 104 4.13 -8.05 13.08
N LEU A 105 3.50 -7.27 13.97
CA LEU A 105 4.08 -6.06 14.56
C LEU A 105 5.29 -6.41 15.44
N ASP A 106 5.24 -7.52 16.18
CA ASP A 106 6.37 -8.01 16.98
C ASP A 106 7.54 -8.51 16.09
N LEU A 107 7.29 -8.89 14.83
CA LEU A 107 8.33 -9.10 13.81
C LEU A 107 8.92 -7.80 13.25
N GLY A 108 8.45 -6.63 13.69
CA GLY A 108 8.96 -5.32 13.27
C GLY A 108 8.15 -4.64 12.16
N ALA A 109 6.91 -5.05 11.94
CA ALA A 109 6.06 -4.34 10.98
C ALA A 109 5.76 -2.90 11.45
N VAL A 110 5.83 -1.95 10.52
CA VAL A 110 5.64 -0.51 10.78
C VAL A 110 4.23 -0.01 10.48
N ALA A 111 3.38 -0.85 9.93
CA ALA A 111 1.99 -0.56 9.58
C ALA A 111 1.19 -1.86 9.46
N VAL A 112 -0.13 -1.75 9.47
CA VAL A 112 -1.05 -2.85 9.16
C VAL A 112 -1.80 -2.54 7.86
N LYS A 113 -1.73 -3.44 6.88
CA LYS A 113 -2.49 -3.37 5.64
C LYS A 113 -3.77 -4.20 5.75
N LEU A 114 -4.88 -3.62 5.31
CA LEU A 114 -6.14 -4.31 5.07
C LEU A 114 -6.46 -4.32 3.58
N HIS A 115 -6.85 -5.47 3.06
CA HIS A 115 -7.24 -5.69 1.66
C HIS A 115 -8.71 -6.10 1.56
N PRO A 116 -9.68 -5.24 1.92
CA PRO A 116 -11.10 -5.61 1.95
C PRO A 116 -11.61 -6.07 0.57
N VAL A 117 -11.16 -5.43 -0.51
CA VAL A 117 -11.55 -5.76 -1.89
C VAL A 117 -11.09 -7.17 -2.30
N HIS A 118 -9.84 -7.54 -1.98
CA HIS A 118 -9.28 -8.85 -2.32
C HIS A 118 -9.65 -9.93 -1.29
N GLY A 119 -9.82 -9.53 -0.04
CA GLY A 119 -10.18 -10.43 1.06
C GLY A 119 -11.66 -10.70 1.18
N ALA A 120 -12.51 -9.95 0.46
CA ALA A 120 -13.96 -10.05 0.48
C ALA A 120 -14.56 -9.82 1.88
N PHE A 121 -14.12 -8.76 2.57
CA PHE A 121 -14.64 -8.35 3.88
C PHE A 121 -14.90 -6.83 3.93
N ARG A 122 -15.72 -6.40 4.85
CA ARG A 122 -15.95 -4.97 5.09
C ARG A 122 -14.88 -4.41 6.03
N PRO A 123 -14.26 -3.27 5.71
CA PRO A 123 -13.24 -2.69 6.60
C PRO A 123 -13.81 -2.16 7.93
N ASP A 124 -15.11 -1.86 7.99
CA ASP A 124 -15.84 -1.43 9.18
C ASP A 124 -16.49 -2.60 9.96
N ALA A 125 -16.12 -3.84 9.68
CA ALA A 125 -16.65 -5.01 10.39
C ALA A 125 -16.18 -5.05 11.85
N GLU A 126 -17.06 -5.48 12.76
CA GLU A 126 -16.79 -5.50 14.20
C GLU A 126 -15.56 -6.32 14.60
N ASP A 127 -15.28 -7.40 13.89
CA ASP A 127 -14.13 -8.27 14.14
C ASP A 127 -12.78 -7.63 13.78
N LEU A 128 -12.78 -6.49 13.08
CA LEU A 128 -11.60 -5.68 12.79
C LEU A 128 -11.36 -4.56 13.82
N TYR A 129 -12.34 -4.18 14.63
CA TYR A 129 -12.12 -3.14 15.65
C TYR A 129 -10.97 -3.46 16.62
N PRO A 130 -10.76 -4.72 17.07
CA PRO A 130 -9.57 -5.07 17.83
C PRO A 130 -8.25 -4.82 17.12
N VAL A 131 -8.21 -4.88 15.78
CA VAL A 131 -7.01 -4.52 14.98
C VAL A 131 -6.77 -3.01 15.05
N TYR A 132 -7.81 -2.18 14.91
CA TYR A 132 -7.70 -0.73 15.02
C TYR A 132 -7.29 -0.28 16.42
N HIS A 133 -7.82 -0.90 17.48
CA HIS A 133 -7.38 -0.69 18.85
C HIS A 133 -5.90 -1.00 19.03
N LEU A 134 -5.44 -2.15 18.53
CA LEU A 134 -4.03 -2.53 18.56
C LEU A 134 -3.15 -1.51 17.83
N CYS A 135 -3.58 -1.03 16.66
CA CYS A 135 -2.85 -0.02 15.91
C CYS A 135 -2.76 1.31 16.68
N ALA A 136 -3.85 1.72 17.35
CA ALA A 136 -3.86 2.90 18.22
C ALA A 136 -2.89 2.75 19.41
N GLU A 137 -2.90 1.60 20.08
CA GLU A 137 -2.00 1.31 21.22
C GLU A 137 -0.53 1.26 20.82
N ARG A 138 -0.23 0.70 19.63
CA ARG A 138 1.14 0.58 19.11
C ARG A 138 1.60 1.82 18.36
N GLY A 139 0.74 2.82 18.12
CA GLY A 139 1.06 4.03 17.37
C GLY A 139 1.40 3.77 15.89
N VAL A 140 0.85 2.72 15.28
CA VAL A 140 1.12 2.34 13.90
C VAL A 140 -0.06 2.68 12.98
N PRO A 141 0.20 3.11 11.73
CA PRO A 141 -0.85 3.45 10.78
C PRO A 141 -1.54 2.21 10.20
N VAL A 142 -2.75 2.43 9.68
CA VAL A 142 -3.51 1.43 8.92
C VAL A 142 -3.59 1.85 7.46
N ILE A 143 -3.20 0.95 6.57
CA ILE A 143 -3.31 1.13 5.12
C ILE A 143 -4.50 0.30 4.64
N VAL A 144 -5.47 0.93 4.00
CA VAL A 144 -6.68 0.25 3.50
C VAL A 144 -6.71 0.34 1.97
N HIS A 145 -6.89 -0.80 1.30
CA HIS A 145 -7.15 -0.79 -0.14
C HIS A 145 -8.50 -0.12 -0.41
N THR A 146 -8.51 0.93 -1.21
CA THR A 146 -9.72 1.65 -1.62
C THR A 146 -9.84 1.70 -3.14
N GLY A 147 -11.07 1.68 -3.61
CA GLY A 147 -11.34 1.64 -5.05
C GLY A 147 -11.42 0.23 -5.62
N GLY A 148 -11.60 0.18 -6.93
CA GLY A 148 -11.77 -1.07 -7.66
C GLY A 148 -10.48 -1.90 -7.79
N SER A 149 -10.66 -3.16 -8.17
CA SER A 149 -9.58 -4.09 -8.51
C SER A 149 -9.92 -4.85 -9.78
N ILE A 150 -8.88 -5.24 -10.52
CA ILE A 150 -9.00 -6.07 -11.74
C ILE A 150 -8.83 -7.56 -11.46
N PHE A 151 -8.47 -7.94 -10.24
CA PHE A 151 -8.24 -9.34 -9.89
C PHE A 151 -9.56 -10.11 -9.80
N PRO A 152 -9.67 -11.27 -10.43
CA PRO A 152 -10.83 -12.16 -10.27
C PRO A 152 -11.06 -12.50 -8.79
N GLY A 153 -12.32 -12.58 -8.37
CA GLY A 153 -12.69 -12.86 -6.99
C GLY A 153 -12.69 -11.65 -6.07
N SER A 154 -12.33 -10.47 -6.57
CA SER A 154 -12.44 -9.21 -5.84
C SER A 154 -13.89 -8.78 -5.63
N GLN A 155 -14.13 -8.04 -4.54
CA GLN A 155 -15.42 -7.39 -4.23
C GLN A 155 -15.23 -5.88 -4.26
N PRO A 156 -15.47 -5.20 -5.40
CA PRO A 156 -15.21 -3.77 -5.55
C PRO A 156 -15.94 -2.89 -4.53
N GLU A 157 -17.14 -3.29 -4.09
CA GLU A 157 -17.96 -2.54 -3.13
C GLU A 157 -17.27 -2.39 -1.76
N ALA A 158 -16.41 -3.34 -1.39
CA ALA A 158 -15.60 -3.27 -0.17
C ALA A 158 -14.47 -2.23 -0.26
N GLY A 159 -14.24 -1.65 -1.44
CA GLY A 159 -13.28 -0.58 -1.68
C GLY A 159 -13.86 0.84 -1.57
N ASP A 160 -15.13 0.98 -1.23
CA ASP A 160 -15.75 2.27 -0.97
C ASP A 160 -15.10 2.93 0.25
N PRO A 161 -14.40 4.08 0.10
CA PRO A 161 -13.78 4.76 1.23
C PRO A 161 -14.78 5.22 2.29
N ALA A 162 -16.04 5.42 1.95
CA ALA A 162 -17.08 5.81 2.90
C ALA A 162 -17.27 4.76 4.03
N LEU A 163 -16.95 3.49 3.77
CA LEU A 163 -16.97 2.44 4.79
C LEU A 163 -15.97 2.70 5.93
N MET A 164 -14.92 3.50 5.68
CA MET A 164 -13.94 3.87 6.69
C MET A 164 -14.40 5.02 7.59
N SER A 165 -15.46 5.74 7.23
CA SER A 165 -15.90 6.94 7.99
C SER A 165 -16.14 6.68 9.48
N PRO A 166 -16.87 5.63 9.91
CA PRO A 166 -17.04 5.35 11.33
C PRO A 166 -15.71 5.00 12.00
N VAL A 167 -14.88 4.18 11.37
CA VAL A 167 -13.58 3.76 11.91
C VAL A 167 -12.64 4.97 12.10
N ILE A 168 -12.56 5.86 11.12
CA ILE A 168 -11.72 7.07 11.19
C ILE A 168 -12.18 7.98 12.34
N ALA A 169 -13.50 8.10 12.54
CA ALA A 169 -14.08 8.89 13.64
C ALA A 169 -13.80 8.28 15.01
N ASP A 170 -13.85 6.95 15.12
CA ASP A 170 -13.63 6.23 16.38
C ASP A 170 -12.15 6.18 16.79
N PHE A 171 -11.22 6.30 15.81
CA PHE A 171 -9.77 6.21 16.02
C PHE A 171 -9.01 7.46 15.53
N PRO A 172 -9.26 8.65 16.11
CA PRO A 172 -8.64 9.90 15.63
C PRO A 172 -7.10 9.95 15.81
N GLY A 173 -6.55 9.07 16.66
CA GLY A 173 -5.11 8.94 16.88
C GLY A 173 -4.39 8.00 15.92
N VAL A 174 -5.13 7.27 15.06
CA VAL A 174 -4.56 6.37 14.05
C VAL A 174 -4.49 7.09 12.71
N GLU A 175 -3.33 7.02 12.05
CA GLU A 175 -3.20 7.49 10.68
C GLU A 175 -3.77 6.43 9.71
N PHE A 176 -4.69 6.82 8.86
CA PHE A 176 -5.29 5.98 7.84
C PHE A 176 -4.79 6.35 6.46
N VAL A 177 -4.30 5.37 5.72
CA VAL A 177 -3.80 5.58 4.35
C VAL A 177 -4.70 4.84 3.38
N LEU A 178 -5.44 5.61 2.57
CA LEU A 178 -6.33 5.09 1.55
C LEU A 178 -5.52 4.74 0.31
N ALA A 179 -5.10 3.48 0.21
CA ALA A 179 -4.30 3.00 -0.91
C ALA A 179 -5.09 3.10 -2.22
N HIS A 180 -4.41 3.57 -3.27
CA HIS A 180 -4.98 3.85 -4.60
C HIS A 180 -5.98 5.01 -4.65
N GLY A 181 -6.11 5.80 -3.56
CA GLY A 181 -6.87 7.05 -3.53
C GLY A 181 -8.33 6.95 -4.01
N GLY A 182 -9.03 5.83 -3.74
CA GLY A 182 -10.40 5.60 -4.20
C GLY A 182 -10.51 5.22 -5.69
N ARG A 183 -9.49 4.58 -6.24
CA ARG A 183 -9.36 4.21 -7.67
C ARG A 183 -10.66 3.75 -8.32
N GLY A 184 -11.03 4.40 -9.42
CA GLY A 184 -12.26 4.13 -10.17
C GLY A 184 -13.33 5.17 -9.88
N GLN A 185 -14.41 4.79 -9.23
CA GLN A 185 -15.57 5.68 -9.02
C GLN A 185 -15.49 6.54 -7.76
N TRP A 186 -14.53 6.30 -6.85
CA TRP A 186 -14.47 6.93 -5.52
C TRP A 186 -13.32 7.93 -5.31
N TYR A 187 -12.68 8.40 -6.39
CA TYR A 187 -11.62 9.41 -6.28
C TYR A 187 -12.06 10.66 -5.51
N ALA A 188 -13.27 11.16 -5.81
CA ALA A 188 -13.79 12.34 -5.15
C ALA A 188 -14.12 12.11 -3.67
N ASP A 189 -14.62 10.94 -3.32
CA ASP A 189 -14.97 10.60 -1.94
C ASP A 189 -13.72 10.44 -1.07
N ALA A 190 -12.71 9.74 -1.59
CA ALA A 190 -11.41 9.62 -0.94
C ALA A 190 -10.73 10.99 -0.75
N ALA A 191 -10.78 11.87 -1.77
CA ALA A 191 -10.23 13.22 -1.68
C ALA A 191 -10.93 14.07 -0.62
N ARG A 192 -12.28 14.06 -0.58
CA ARG A 192 -13.05 14.78 0.44
C ARG A 192 -12.67 14.29 1.85
N MET A 193 -12.55 12.99 2.03
CA MET A 193 -12.17 12.40 3.31
C MET A 193 -10.77 12.85 3.74
N ALA A 194 -9.79 12.82 2.84
CA ALA A 194 -8.42 13.24 3.13
C ALA A 194 -8.29 14.75 3.43
N LEU A 195 -9.17 15.58 2.85
CA LEU A 195 -9.21 17.01 3.16
C LEU A 195 -9.98 17.34 4.43
N ALA A 196 -10.95 16.50 4.82
CA ALA A 196 -11.79 16.72 5.99
C ALA A 196 -11.21 16.15 7.29
N CYS A 197 -10.35 15.13 7.19
CA CYS A 197 -9.81 14.38 8.33
C CYS A 197 -8.29 14.51 8.39
N ASP A 198 -7.75 15.02 9.50
CA ASP A 198 -6.31 15.26 9.66
C ASP A 198 -5.46 14.00 9.68
N ASN A 199 -6.06 12.87 10.04
CA ASN A 199 -5.44 11.56 10.12
C ASN A 199 -5.65 10.69 8.86
N VAL A 200 -6.06 11.28 7.72
CA VAL A 200 -6.30 10.55 6.46
C VAL A 200 -5.36 11.00 5.36
N TRP A 201 -4.78 10.02 4.68
CA TRP A 201 -3.81 10.17 3.59
C TRP A 201 -4.25 9.37 2.37
N LEU A 202 -3.83 9.80 1.18
CA LEU A 202 -4.04 9.10 -0.09
C LEU A 202 -2.71 8.55 -0.61
N ASP A 203 -2.62 7.24 -0.81
CA ASP A 203 -1.46 6.63 -1.45
C ASP A 203 -1.67 6.54 -2.97
N LEU A 204 -0.68 7.01 -3.72
CA LEU A 204 -0.68 7.06 -5.18
C LEU A 204 -0.30 5.72 -5.85
N ALA A 205 -0.14 4.63 -5.09
CA ALA A 205 0.19 3.32 -5.62
C ALA A 205 -0.80 2.89 -6.72
N GLY A 206 -0.28 2.32 -7.82
CA GLY A 206 -1.10 1.84 -8.93
C GLY A 206 -1.83 2.92 -9.75
N LEU A 207 -1.64 4.22 -9.43
CA LEU A 207 -2.24 5.32 -10.18
C LEU A 207 -1.25 5.90 -11.19
N PRO A 208 -1.67 6.09 -12.47
CA PRO A 208 -0.87 6.79 -13.47
C PRO A 208 -0.75 8.29 -13.12
N PRO A 209 0.46 8.85 -12.83
CA PRO A 209 0.58 10.22 -12.35
C PRO A 209 -0.01 11.26 -13.32
N LYS A 210 0.13 11.04 -14.63
CA LYS A 210 -0.41 11.95 -15.67
C LYS A 210 -1.93 12.08 -15.64
N ARG A 211 -2.64 11.14 -15.00
CA ARG A 211 -4.10 11.15 -14.89
C ARG A 211 -4.60 11.72 -13.56
N LEU A 212 -3.71 12.00 -12.60
CA LEU A 212 -4.11 12.54 -11.30
C LEU A 212 -4.89 13.87 -11.41
N PRO A 213 -4.49 14.83 -12.30
CA PRO A 213 -5.30 16.04 -12.51
C PRO A 213 -6.72 15.77 -12.99
N ASP A 214 -6.93 14.75 -13.83
CA ASP A 214 -8.26 14.35 -14.30
C ASP A 214 -9.07 13.67 -13.19
N TYR A 215 -8.43 12.75 -12.44
CA TYR A 215 -9.09 12.00 -11.37
C TYR A 215 -9.56 12.89 -10.23
N TYR A 216 -8.84 13.97 -9.96
CA TYR A 216 -9.13 14.90 -8.87
C TYR A 216 -9.49 16.31 -9.39
N ALA A 217 -10.07 16.42 -10.60
CA ALA A 217 -10.37 17.69 -11.27
C ALA A 217 -11.31 18.62 -10.48
N ALA A 218 -12.08 18.09 -9.52
CA ALA A 218 -12.97 18.87 -8.67
C ALA A 218 -12.27 19.56 -7.47
N PHE A 219 -10.96 19.36 -7.30
CA PHE A 219 -10.19 19.82 -6.14
C PHE A 219 -8.98 20.65 -6.58
N ASP A 220 -8.51 21.54 -5.69
CA ASP A 220 -7.19 22.13 -5.83
C ASP A 220 -6.14 21.02 -5.68
N LEU A 221 -5.38 20.78 -6.74
CA LEU A 221 -4.45 19.68 -6.80
C LEU A 221 -3.28 19.85 -5.82
N ALA A 222 -2.80 21.08 -5.65
CA ALA A 222 -1.68 21.36 -4.74
C ALA A 222 -2.11 21.21 -3.27
N GLU A 223 -3.32 21.63 -2.94
CA GLU A 223 -3.87 21.43 -1.60
C GLU A 223 -4.09 19.95 -1.29
N LEU A 224 -4.73 19.21 -2.20
CA LEU A 224 -4.94 17.78 -2.04
C LEU A 224 -3.62 17.01 -1.97
N ALA A 225 -2.61 17.42 -2.76
CA ALA A 225 -1.31 16.77 -2.79
C ALA A 225 -0.55 16.85 -1.45
N ARG A 226 -0.89 17.78 -0.56
CA ARG A 226 -0.38 17.82 0.81
C ARG A 226 -0.76 16.56 1.62
N ARG A 227 -1.78 15.85 1.17
CA ARG A 227 -2.25 14.59 1.75
C ARG A 227 -1.82 13.35 0.95
N TRP A 228 -0.99 13.50 -0.08
CA TRP A 228 -0.53 12.38 -0.88
C TRP A 228 0.71 11.72 -0.31
N ILE A 229 0.76 10.40 -0.41
CA ILE A 229 1.94 9.57 -0.15
C ILE A 229 2.33 8.91 -1.47
N PHE A 230 3.59 9.02 -1.86
CA PHE A 230 4.11 8.33 -3.03
C PHE A 230 4.09 6.81 -2.80
N GLY A 231 3.51 6.08 -3.74
CA GLY A 231 3.51 4.63 -3.79
C GLY A 231 3.60 4.14 -5.22
N THR A 232 4.03 2.92 -5.43
CA THR A 232 4.20 2.35 -6.78
C THR A 232 3.21 1.25 -7.09
N ASP A 233 2.92 0.37 -6.15
CA ASP A 233 2.28 -0.93 -6.40
C ASP A 233 3.20 -1.86 -7.21
N TRP A 234 4.53 -1.78 -6.94
CA TRP A 234 5.51 -2.65 -7.60
C TRP A 234 5.16 -4.13 -7.36
N PRO A 235 5.26 -5.02 -8.36
CA PRO A 235 5.90 -4.86 -9.68
C PRO A 235 5.00 -4.32 -10.79
N GLY A 236 3.73 -4.05 -10.55
CA GLY A 236 2.75 -3.57 -11.53
C GLY A 236 2.96 -2.12 -12.00
N VAL A 237 4.20 -1.69 -12.19
CA VAL A 237 4.59 -0.36 -12.68
C VAL A 237 5.84 -0.44 -13.56
N PRO A 238 6.00 0.49 -14.51
CA PRO A 238 7.12 0.48 -15.44
C PRO A 238 8.47 0.98 -14.85
N GLY A 239 8.59 1.07 -13.50
CA GLY A 239 9.78 1.51 -12.78
C GLY A 239 9.48 2.64 -11.79
N VAL A 240 10.21 2.67 -10.67
CA VAL A 240 10.01 3.66 -9.60
C VAL A 240 10.49 5.03 -10.03
N ALA A 241 11.72 5.15 -10.55
CA ALA A 241 12.29 6.41 -11.00
C ALA A 241 11.46 7.06 -12.12
N ARG A 242 10.86 6.26 -13.01
CA ARG A 242 9.93 6.76 -14.03
C ARG A 242 8.67 7.36 -13.41
N LYS A 243 8.12 6.73 -12.38
CA LYS A 243 6.95 7.25 -11.65
C LYS A 243 7.29 8.51 -10.88
N VAL A 244 8.45 8.59 -10.22
CA VAL A 244 8.96 9.79 -9.55
C VAL A 244 9.02 10.98 -10.52
N ARG A 245 9.66 10.80 -11.69
CA ARG A 245 9.72 11.84 -12.72
C ARG A 245 8.33 12.29 -13.19
N ALA A 246 7.40 11.35 -13.31
CA ALA A 246 6.04 11.68 -13.74
C ALA A 246 5.24 12.46 -12.67
N VAL A 247 5.46 12.18 -11.38
CA VAL A 247 4.90 12.97 -10.27
C VAL A 247 5.55 14.36 -10.21
N ALA A 248 6.87 14.45 -10.35
CA ALA A 248 7.58 15.73 -10.39
C ALA A 248 7.11 16.65 -11.55
N ALA A 249 6.68 16.06 -12.66
CA ALA A 249 6.16 16.79 -13.83
C ALA A 249 4.72 17.34 -13.65
N LEU A 250 4.07 17.11 -12.49
CA LEU A 250 2.72 17.65 -12.21
C LEU A 250 2.71 19.17 -11.92
N GLY A 251 3.89 19.78 -11.72
CA GLY A 251 3.99 21.22 -11.44
C GLY A 251 3.55 21.61 -10.03
N LEU A 252 3.63 20.67 -9.07
CA LEU A 252 3.34 20.96 -7.66
C LEU A 252 4.40 21.91 -7.07
N PRO A 253 4.03 22.76 -6.07
CA PRO A 253 5.00 23.51 -5.27
C PRO A 253 6.09 22.60 -4.70
N GLU A 254 7.32 23.12 -4.58
CA GLU A 254 8.50 22.31 -4.19
C GLU A 254 8.33 21.65 -2.82
N ASP A 255 7.78 22.36 -1.84
CA ASP A 255 7.49 21.82 -0.51
C ASP A 255 6.44 20.71 -0.55
N VAL A 256 5.41 20.84 -1.39
CA VAL A 256 4.38 19.83 -1.58
C VAL A 256 4.97 18.60 -2.25
N LEU A 257 5.75 18.78 -3.33
CA LEU A 257 6.41 17.67 -4.01
C LEU A 257 7.35 16.89 -3.09
N ALA A 258 8.15 17.58 -2.29
CA ALA A 258 9.01 16.95 -1.28
C ALA A 258 8.18 16.15 -0.24
N GLY A 259 7.04 16.71 0.18
CA GLY A 259 6.06 16.02 1.03
C GLY A 259 5.57 14.73 0.38
N VAL A 260 5.10 14.79 -0.86
CA VAL A 260 4.58 13.62 -1.61
C VAL A 260 5.63 12.53 -1.75
N LEU A 261 6.86 12.87 -2.16
CA LEU A 261 7.89 11.90 -2.49
C LEU A 261 8.51 11.21 -1.29
N SER A 262 8.57 11.87 -0.12
CA SER A 262 9.18 11.29 1.09
C SER A 262 8.62 11.80 2.41
N GLY A 263 8.40 13.11 2.57
CA GLY A 263 8.08 13.74 3.85
C GLY A 263 6.82 13.16 4.51
N ASN A 264 5.74 13.00 3.74
CA ASN A 264 4.47 12.46 4.24
C ASN A 264 4.60 10.99 4.66
N ALA A 265 5.28 10.17 3.83
CA ALA A 265 5.55 8.77 4.17
C ALA A 265 6.42 8.66 5.45
N SER A 266 7.45 9.47 5.58
CA SER A 266 8.31 9.50 6.77
C SER A 266 7.50 9.85 8.02
N ARG A 267 6.63 10.86 7.93
CA ARG A 267 5.75 11.26 9.03
C ARG A 267 4.79 10.15 9.45
N VAL A 268 4.24 9.41 8.49
CA VAL A 268 3.23 8.39 8.76
C VAL A 268 3.85 7.06 9.23
N TYR A 269 4.93 6.60 8.58
CA TYR A 269 5.45 5.25 8.77
C TYR A 269 6.74 5.15 9.58
N LEU A 270 7.50 6.25 9.70
CA LEU A 270 8.84 6.23 10.30
C LEU A 270 8.92 7.09 11.56
N ARG A 271 7.81 7.19 12.31
CA ARG A 271 7.82 7.86 13.62
C ARG A 271 8.83 7.18 14.54
N ALA A 272 9.76 7.97 15.09
CA ALA A 272 10.77 7.53 16.05
C ALA A 272 10.12 7.22 17.41
#